data_2794fc1bd1f60c381407cbedbdb76b8a
#
_entry.id   2794fc1bd1f60c381407cbedbdb76b8a
#
_cell.length_a   1.000
_cell.length_b   1.000
_cell.length_c   1.000
_cell.angle_alpha   90.00
_cell.angle_beta   90.00
_cell.angle_gamma   90.00
#
_symmetry.space_group_name_H-M   'P 1'
#
loop_
_entity.id
_entity.type
_entity.pdbx_description
1 polymer ?
#
loop_
_entity_poly.entity_id
_entity_poly.type
_entity_poly.pdbx_seq_one_letter_code
_entity_poly.pdbx_strand_id
1 'polypeptide(L)'
;ETASVFSTKDVSGTFLNFTTATAAGTDVENKENYPNGWYRYSVTRTFTEAQTSNTEIIITRANVGESFEIWGAQLEQWYLSSYIPTFSTIRTRVKDQINTLINTNLINPNEGAIYLELAANSNPNIKRVIALSDGTNTGRIVFQFTDIPNRLRVTVVNNGSVKFDDYHQLNSALIFHKFAISYQSQKFKFFVDGTVVATDATGN
;
A
#
# COMPACT_ATOMS: atom_id res chain seq x y z
N GLU A 1 0.47 15.41 0.30
CA GLU A 1 0.92 15.26 1.70
C GLU A 1 -0.23 14.80 2.57
N THR A 2 0.07 14.05 3.61
CA THR A 2 -0.92 13.57 4.58
C THR A 2 -0.47 13.94 5.98
N ALA A 3 -1.32 14.67 6.71
CA ALA A 3 -1.14 14.92 8.13
C ALA A 3 -2.06 14.02 8.94
N SER A 4 -1.61 13.57 10.12
CA SER A 4 -2.44 12.84 11.06
C SER A 4 -2.12 13.19 12.49
N VAL A 5 -3.11 12.97 13.39
CA VAL A 5 -2.99 13.16 14.83
C VAL A 5 -3.95 12.23 15.56
N PHE A 6 -3.56 11.78 16.74
CA PHE A 6 -4.45 11.07 17.64
C PHE A 6 -5.11 12.04 18.62
N SER A 7 -6.40 11.85 18.88
CA SER A 7 -7.19 12.65 19.82
C SER A 7 -8.10 11.77 20.66
N THR A 8 -8.35 12.17 21.91
CA THR A 8 -9.37 11.55 22.78
C THR A 8 -10.77 12.07 22.51
N LYS A 9 -10.93 13.04 21.64
CA LYS A 9 -12.23 13.60 21.33
C LYS A 9 -12.76 13.12 19.99
N ASP A 10 -14.00 12.65 20.00
CA ASP A 10 -14.80 12.47 18.79
C ASP A 10 -15.40 13.83 18.38
N VAL A 11 -14.90 14.41 17.32
CA VAL A 11 -15.42 15.66 16.77
C VAL A 11 -16.11 15.41 15.45
N SER A 12 -17.25 16.05 15.28
CA SER A 12 -17.92 16.18 13.99
C SER A 12 -17.42 17.43 13.28
N GLY A 13 -17.11 17.34 12.01
CA GLY A 13 -16.54 18.44 11.21
C GLY A 13 -15.02 18.38 11.08
N THR A 14 -14.46 19.40 10.47
CA THR A 14 -13.03 19.49 10.20
C THR A 14 -12.24 19.67 11.48
N PHE A 15 -11.58 18.60 11.94
CA PHE A 15 -10.72 18.62 13.11
C PHE A 15 -9.25 18.91 12.76
N LEU A 16 -8.78 18.39 11.64
CA LEU A 16 -7.43 18.54 11.14
C LEU A 16 -7.48 19.16 9.75
N ASN A 17 -6.73 20.19 9.51
CA ASN A 17 -6.74 20.90 8.23
C ASN A 17 -5.34 21.40 7.85
N PHE A 18 -5.11 21.54 6.54
CA PHE A 18 -3.98 22.27 6.00
C PHE A 18 -4.38 23.72 5.72
N THR A 19 -3.60 24.67 6.19
CA THR A 19 -3.65 26.04 5.69
C THR A 19 -2.43 26.32 4.85
N THR A 20 -2.66 26.71 3.61
CA THR A 20 -1.61 27.23 2.73
C THR A 20 -2.07 28.58 2.20
N ALA A 21 -1.20 29.55 2.27
CA ALA A 21 -1.53 30.89 1.81
C ALA A 21 -1.72 30.99 0.28
N THR A 22 -1.27 30.01 -0.51
CA THR A 22 -1.10 30.20 -1.95
C THR A 22 -1.39 28.99 -2.85
N ALA A 23 -1.61 27.79 -2.33
CA ALA A 23 -1.79 26.65 -3.22
C ALA A 23 -3.18 26.04 -3.14
N ALA A 24 -3.84 26.04 -4.28
CA ALA A 24 -5.06 25.28 -4.48
C ALA A 24 -4.79 23.77 -4.32
N GLY A 25 -5.71 23.07 -3.68
CA GLY A 25 -5.61 21.62 -3.49
C GLY A 25 -6.96 21.05 -3.06
N THR A 26 -7.07 19.74 -3.14
CA THR A 26 -8.24 19.02 -2.66
C THR A 26 -7.90 18.26 -1.39
N ASP A 27 -8.72 18.43 -0.36
CA ASP A 27 -8.57 17.74 0.92
C ASP A 27 -9.48 16.53 0.98
N VAL A 28 -8.92 15.42 1.49
CA VAL A 28 -9.67 14.23 1.86
C VAL A 28 -9.42 13.96 3.34
N GLU A 29 -10.48 14.06 4.13
CA GLU A 29 -10.45 13.80 5.57
C GLU A 29 -10.84 12.35 5.86
N ASN A 30 -10.23 11.76 6.88
CA ASN A 30 -10.57 10.44 7.38
C ASN A 30 -10.49 10.40 8.91
N LYS A 31 -11.36 9.60 9.52
CA LYS A 31 -11.38 9.30 10.95
C LYS A 31 -11.39 7.81 11.19
N GLU A 32 -10.46 7.33 11.97
CA GLU A 32 -10.36 5.93 12.40
C GLU A 32 -10.58 5.83 13.91
N ASN A 33 -11.37 4.85 14.33
CA ASN A 33 -11.59 4.56 15.75
C ASN A 33 -10.47 3.66 16.29
N TYR A 34 -9.94 4.05 17.45
CA TYR A 34 -8.93 3.28 18.16
C TYR A 34 -9.44 2.84 19.54
N PRO A 35 -8.85 1.81 20.14
CA PRO A 35 -9.21 1.38 21.49
C PRO A 35 -9.12 2.51 22.52
N ASN A 36 -9.86 2.37 23.62
CA ASN A 36 -9.85 3.30 24.76
C ASN A 36 -10.33 4.72 24.45
N GLY A 37 -11.19 4.88 23.46
CA GLY A 37 -11.77 6.19 23.11
C GLY A 37 -10.83 7.13 22.38
N TRP A 38 -9.78 6.61 21.78
CA TRP A 38 -8.93 7.37 20.90
C TRP A 38 -9.44 7.35 19.45
N TYR A 39 -9.16 8.42 18.75
CA TYR A 39 -9.48 8.59 17.33
C TYR A 39 -8.21 9.04 16.61
N ARG A 40 -7.93 8.47 15.45
CA ARG A 40 -6.91 9.00 14.55
C ARG A 40 -7.59 9.81 13.46
N TYR A 41 -7.31 11.09 13.44
CA TYR A 41 -7.73 11.98 12.37
C TYR A 41 -6.61 12.12 11.36
N SER A 42 -6.96 12.13 10.10
CA SER A 42 -6.01 12.41 9.03
C SER A 42 -6.65 13.26 7.95
N VAL A 43 -5.83 14.08 7.32
CA VAL A 43 -6.19 14.85 6.13
C VAL A 43 -5.11 14.68 5.08
N THR A 44 -5.52 14.33 3.88
CA THR A 44 -4.63 14.23 2.72
C THR A 44 -4.94 15.37 1.78
N ARG A 45 -3.93 16.20 1.47
CA ARG A 45 -4.02 17.26 0.48
C ARG A 45 -3.23 16.90 -0.78
N THR A 46 -3.90 16.94 -1.90
CA THR A 46 -3.26 16.89 -3.22
C THR A 46 -3.08 18.32 -3.72
N PHE A 47 -1.83 18.76 -3.81
CA PHE A 47 -1.50 20.07 -4.33
C PHE A 47 -1.51 20.03 -5.87
N THR A 48 -2.11 21.03 -6.48
CA THR A 48 -2.16 21.18 -7.94
C THR A 48 -0.96 21.94 -8.50
N GLU A 49 -0.21 22.62 -7.62
CA GLU A 49 0.97 23.42 -7.96
C GLU A 49 2.10 23.19 -6.95
N ALA A 50 3.32 23.55 -7.34
CA ALA A 50 4.46 23.50 -6.43
C ALA A 50 4.28 24.48 -5.27
N GLN A 51 4.53 24.01 -4.03
CA GLN A 51 4.45 24.84 -2.85
C GLN A 51 5.61 25.82 -2.80
N THR A 52 5.30 27.11 -2.69
CA THR A 52 6.29 28.19 -2.56
C THR A 52 6.31 28.83 -1.17
N SER A 53 5.40 28.41 -0.27
CA SER A 53 5.28 28.91 1.10
C SER A 53 5.14 27.76 2.10
N ASN A 54 5.32 28.08 3.38
CA ASN A 54 5.13 27.11 4.46
C ASN A 54 3.68 26.62 4.49
N THR A 55 3.52 25.32 4.71
CA THR A 55 2.24 24.69 4.96
C THR A 55 2.05 24.56 6.46
N GLU A 56 0.93 25.02 6.97
CA GLU A 56 0.56 24.86 8.38
C GLU A 56 -0.49 23.75 8.52
N ILE A 57 -0.37 22.97 9.57
CA ILE A 57 -1.37 21.99 9.97
C ILE A 57 -2.11 22.55 11.17
N ILE A 58 -3.42 22.76 11.02
CA ILE A 58 -4.26 23.31 12.06
C ILE A 58 -5.13 22.20 12.66
N ILE A 59 -5.13 22.14 13.99
CA ILE A 59 -6.06 21.32 14.78
C ILE A 59 -7.13 22.24 15.35
N THR A 60 -8.37 22.03 14.94
CA THR A 60 -9.49 22.90 15.32
C THR A 60 -10.34 22.22 16.37
N ARG A 61 -10.74 22.94 17.40
CA ARG A 61 -11.75 22.50 18.37
C ARG A 61 -13.15 22.95 17.97
N ALA A 62 -14.15 22.12 18.24
CA ALA A 62 -15.52 22.44 17.84
C ALA A 62 -16.15 23.56 18.71
N ASN A 63 -15.84 23.62 20.03
CA ASN A 63 -16.44 24.59 20.94
C ASN A 63 -15.43 25.24 21.87
N VAL A 64 -15.73 26.46 22.31
CA VAL A 64 -14.94 27.17 23.31
C VAL A 64 -15.11 26.52 24.68
N GLY A 65 -14.00 26.24 25.37
CA GLY A 65 -14.01 25.62 26.70
C GLY A 65 -13.90 24.10 26.71
N GLU A 66 -13.93 23.43 25.57
CA GLU A 66 -13.67 21.99 25.49
C GLU A 66 -12.15 21.69 25.60
N SER A 67 -11.83 20.65 26.34
CA SER A 67 -10.47 20.08 26.43
C SER A 67 -10.42 18.72 25.78
N PHE A 68 -9.29 18.41 25.16
CA PHE A 68 -8.98 17.10 24.59
C PHE A 68 -7.49 16.88 24.64
N GLU A 69 -7.10 15.63 24.65
CA GLU A 69 -5.70 15.23 24.57
C GLU A 69 -5.35 14.90 23.11
N ILE A 70 -4.18 15.33 22.69
CA ILE A 70 -3.62 14.99 21.38
C ILE A 70 -2.22 14.46 21.53
N TRP A 71 -1.84 13.53 20.65
CA TRP A 71 -0.48 13.04 20.54
C TRP A 71 -0.21 12.50 19.13
N GLY A 72 1.04 12.17 18.85
CA GLY A 72 1.42 11.46 17.64
C GLY A 72 1.17 12.24 16.35
N ALA A 73 1.34 13.55 16.38
CA ALA A 73 1.26 14.34 15.15
C ALA A 73 2.30 13.85 14.14
N GLN A 74 1.88 13.58 12.91
CA GLN A 74 2.71 13.02 11.84
C GLN A 74 2.37 13.70 10.52
N LEU A 75 3.40 14.08 9.79
CA LEU A 75 3.29 14.60 8.42
C LEU A 75 4.06 13.66 7.49
N GLU A 76 3.40 13.22 6.43
CA GLU A 76 3.95 12.25 5.48
C GLU A 76 3.74 12.72 4.05
N GLN A 77 4.65 12.33 3.19
CA GLN A 77 4.47 12.46 1.77
C GLN A 77 3.61 11.29 1.25
N TRP A 78 2.63 11.56 0.41
CA TRP A 78 1.76 10.64 -0.32
C TRP A 78 0.56 10.12 0.49
N TYR A 79 0.70 9.24 1.46
CA TYR A 79 -0.42 8.55 2.12
C TYR A 79 -0.13 8.27 3.60
N LEU A 80 -1.21 8.06 4.33
CA LEU A 80 -1.16 7.72 5.74
C LEU A 80 -0.49 6.36 5.96
N SER A 81 0.55 6.33 6.79
CA SER A 81 1.17 5.11 7.29
C SER A 81 0.87 4.88 8.78
N SER A 82 1.35 3.79 9.36
CA SER A 82 1.31 3.60 10.80
C SER A 82 2.16 4.67 11.50
N TYR A 83 1.79 5.01 12.74
CA TYR A 83 2.52 6.01 13.52
C TYR A 83 3.98 5.62 13.73
N ILE A 84 4.87 6.60 13.57
CA ILE A 84 6.31 6.47 13.78
C ILE A 84 6.75 7.45 14.89
N PRO A 85 7.18 6.97 16.06
CA PRO A 85 7.68 7.84 17.12
C PRO A 85 9.00 8.50 16.70
N THR A 86 9.05 9.82 16.73
CA THR A 86 10.20 10.60 16.24
C THR A 86 11.19 10.96 17.36
N PHE A 87 10.76 11.01 18.62
CA PHE A 87 11.60 11.36 19.79
C PHE A 87 12.50 12.58 19.54
N SER A 88 11.89 13.67 19.06
CA SER A 88 12.53 14.95 18.73
C SER A 88 13.54 14.92 17.57
N THR A 89 13.55 13.87 16.76
CA THR A 89 14.40 13.79 15.57
C THR A 89 13.58 13.32 14.36
N ILE A 90 13.91 13.84 13.18
CA ILE A 90 13.32 13.36 11.93
C ILE A 90 13.61 11.86 11.78
N ARG A 91 12.59 11.08 11.46
CA ARG A 91 12.69 9.65 11.20
C ARG A 91 12.24 9.35 9.79
N THR A 92 13.00 8.51 9.11
CA THR A 92 12.57 7.95 7.82
C THR A 92 12.01 6.56 8.07
N ARG A 93 10.81 6.29 7.57
CA ARG A 93 10.25 4.94 7.61
C ARG A 93 11.05 4.05 6.68
N VAL A 94 11.59 2.98 7.24
CA VAL A 94 12.17 1.91 6.45
C VAL A 94 11.03 1.16 5.76
N LYS A 95 11.26 0.74 4.52
CA LYS A 95 10.31 -0.09 3.77
C LYS A 95 9.97 -1.35 4.54
N ASP A 96 8.68 -1.64 4.70
CA ASP A 96 8.22 -2.86 5.37
C ASP A 96 8.72 -4.08 4.58
N GLN A 97 9.38 -4.99 5.25
CA GLN A 97 9.88 -6.23 4.69
C GLN A 97 9.54 -7.39 5.62
N ILE A 98 8.78 -8.35 5.13
CA ILE A 98 8.42 -9.56 5.85
C ILE A 98 9.04 -10.74 5.10
N ASN A 99 9.90 -11.49 5.78
CA ASN A 99 10.49 -12.71 5.26
C ASN A 99 10.16 -13.87 6.20
N THR A 100 9.73 -14.98 5.64
CA THR A 100 9.55 -16.24 6.37
C THR A 100 10.08 -17.40 5.56
N LEU A 101 10.62 -18.40 6.25
CA LEU A 101 11.05 -19.63 5.63
C LEU A 101 9.84 -20.53 5.40
N ILE A 102 9.69 -21.03 4.19
CA ILE A 102 8.66 -22.00 3.84
C ILE A 102 9.27 -23.39 3.86
N ASN A 103 8.52 -24.35 4.35
CA ASN A 103 8.91 -25.76 4.26
C ASN A 103 8.95 -26.18 2.78
N THR A 104 10.14 -26.42 2.26
CA THR A 104 10.37 -26.76 0.84
C THR A 104 9.68 -28.06 0.42
N ASN A 105 9.34 -28.95 1.36
CA ASN A 105 8.59 -30.17 1.08
C ASN A 105 7.13 -29.90 0.66
N LEU A 106 6.62 -28.68 0.87
CA LEU A 106 5.28 -28.27 0.44
C LEU A 106 5.26 -27.77 -1.01
N ILE A 107 6.42 -27.59 -1.63
CA ILE A 107 6.54 -27.03 -2.97
C ILE A 107 7.03 -28.10 -3.92
N ASN A 108 6.20 -28.50 -4.87
CA ASN A 108 6.64 -29.33 -5.97
C ASN A 108 7.31 -28.46 -7.05
N PRO A 109 8.60 -28.67 -7.40
CA PRO A 109 9.28 -27.85 -8.39
C PRO A 109 8.76 -28.04 -9.82
N ASN A 110 8.06 -29.14 -10.11
CA ASN A 110 7.60 -29.47 -11.46
C ASN A 110 6.20 -28.97 -11.77
N GLU A 111 5.34 -28.85 -10.76
CA GLU A 111 3.97 -28.38 -10.92
C GLU A 111 3.39 -27.85 -9.62
N GLY A 112 2.49 -26.91 -9.72
CA GLY A 112 1.81 -26.35 -8.55
C GLY A 112 0.98 -25.14 -8.90
N ALA A 113 0.42 -24.54 -7.86
CA ALA A 113 -0.24 -23.26 -7.96
C ALA A 113 0.02 -22.42 -6.71
N ILE A 114 0.14 -21.13 -6.89
CA ILE A 114 0.14 -20.14 -5.82
C ILE A 114 -1.15 -19.35 -5.93
N TYR A 115 -1.88 -19.30 -4.83
CA TYR A 115 -3.11 -18.53 -4.71
C TYR A 115 -2.93 -17.44 -3.65
N LEU A 116 -3.42 -16.24 -3.95
CA LEU A 116 -3.39 -15.08 -3.07
C LEU A 116 -4.72 -14.34 -3.16
N GLU A 117 -5.17 -13.79 -2.04
CA GLU A 117 -6.27 -12.83 -2.02
C GLU A 117 -5.75 -11.51 -1.46
N LEU A 118 -5.72 -10.48 -2.28
CA LEU A 118 -5.02 -9.23 -2.01
C LEU A 118 -5.83 -8.01 -2.41
N ALA A 119 -5.66 -6.93 -1.64
CA ALA A 119 -6.00 -5.57 -2.02
C ALA A 119 -4.79 -4.67 -1.75
N ALA A 120 -4.63 -3.63 -2.53
CA ALA A 120 -3.68 -2.57 -2.20
C ALA A 120 -4.32 -1.62 -1.17
N ASN A 121 -3.57 -1.18 -0.18
CA ASN A 121 -4.06 -0.20 0.81
C ASN A 121 -4.11 1.25 0.27
N SER A 122 -3.53 1.48 -0.90
CA SER A 122 -3.59 2.74 -1.63
C SER A 122 -3.25 2.47 -3.09
N ASN A 123 -3.63 3.37 -3.99
CA ASN A 123 -3.45 3.23 -5.45
C ASN A 123 -2.49 4.28 -6.06
N PRO A 124 -1.42 4.70 -5.42
CA PRO A 124 -0.38 5.48 -6.05
C PRO A 124 0.81 4.63 -6.44
N ASN A 125 1.64 5.19 -7.25
CA ASN A 125 2.92 4.83 -7.86
C ASN A 125 3.95 4.07 -6.98
N ILE A 126 3.52 3.20 -6.07
CA ILE A 126 4.40 2.45 -5.19
C ILE A 126 4.24 0.96 -5.45
N LYS A 127 5.32 0.35 -5.84
CA LYS A 127 5.41 -1.09 -6.05
C LYS A 127 5.27 -1.84 -4.73
N ARG A 128 4.32 -2.76 -4.66
CA ARG A 128 4.13 -3.71 -3.56
C ARG A 128 4.31 -5.10 -4.10
N VAL A 129 5.12 -5.90 -3.41
CA VAL A 129 5.58 -7.19 -3.92
C VAL A 129 5.31 -8.27 -2.88
N ILE A 130 4.75 -9.38 -3.34
CA ILE A 130 4.76 -10.66 -2.64
C ILE A 130 5.52 -11.65 -3.54
N ALA A 131 6.48 -12.34 -2.98
CA ALA A 131 7.29 -13.28 -3.74
C ALA A 131 7.47 -14.60 -2.99
N LEU A 132 7.41 -15.69 -3.73
CA LEU A 132 8.01 -16.97 -3.36
C LEU A 132 9.37 -17.04 -4.04
N SER A 133 10.44 -17.23 -3.29
CA SER A 133 11.82 -17.12 -3.78
C SER A 133 12.72 -18.11 -3.06
N ASP A 134 13.78 -18.53 -3.73
CA ASP A 134 14.90 -19.28 -3.15
C ASP A 134 15.89 -18.40 -2.36
N GLY A 135 15.53 -17.15 -2.09
CA GLY A 135 16.40 -16.15 -1.46
C GLY A 135 17.23 -15.34 -2.45
N THR A 136 17.13 -15.64 -3.74
CA THR A 136 17.86 -14.96 -4.80
C THR A 136 16.91 -14.29 -5.80
N ASN A 137 17.48 -13.52 -6.73
CA ASN A 137 16.72 -12.97 -7.85
C ASN A 137 16.61 -13.93 -9.04
N THR A 138 17.25 -15.09 -8.96
CA THR A 138 17.35 -16.05 -10.07
C THR A 138 16.28 -17.13 -10.04
N GLY A 139 15.64 -17.38 -8.85
CA GLY A 139 14.55 -18.32 -8.69
C GLY A 139 13.40 -17.67 -7.89
N ARG A 140 12.34 -17.24 -8.57
CA ARG A 140 11.22 -16.59 -7.88
C ARG A 140 9.93 -16.54 -8.70
N ILE A 141 8.82 -16.53 -7.98
CA ILE A 141 7.49 -16.17 -8.49
C ILE A 141 7.07 -14.91 -7.76
N VAL A 142 6.71 -13.87 -8.50
CA VAL A 142 6.44 -12.52 -7.98
C VAL A 142 5.07 -12.05 -8.39
N PHE A 143 4.27 -11.58 -7.43
CA PHE A 143 3.09 -10.79 -7.66
C PHE A 143 3.39 -9.36 -7.24
N GLN A 144 3.16 -8.41 -8.12
CA GLN A 144 3.52 -7.02 -7.90
C GLN A 144 2.42 -6.08 -8.35
N PHE A 145 1.87 -5.28 -7.42
CA PHE A 145 1.18 -4.05 -7.82
C PHE A 145 2.22 -3.09 -8.38
N THR A 146 1.98 -2.62 -9.61
CA THR A 146 2.95 -1.81 -10.33
C THR A 146 2.86 -0.31 -9.95
N ASP A 147 3.70 0.50 -10.55
CA ASP A 147 3.63 1.96 -10.52
C ASP A 147 2.51 2.54 -11.39
N ILE A 148 1.86 1.72 -12.20
CA ILE A 148 0.64 2.09 -12.92
C ILE A 148 -0.57 1.76 -12.04
N PRO A 149 -1.50 2.70 -11.83
CA PRO A 149 -2.69 2.46 -11.02
C PRO A 149 -3.49 1.24 -11.47
N ASN A 150 -4.02 0.50 -10.49
CA ASN A 150 -4.87 -0.68 -10.71
C ASN A 150 -4.23 -1.78 -11.56
N ARG A 151 -2.90 -1.89 -11.62
CA ARG A 151 -2.24 -2.91 -12.43
C ARG A 151 -1.42 -3.86 -11.57
N LEU A 152 -1.71 -5.16 -11.69
CA LEU A 152 -0.91 -6.24 -11.15
C LEU A 152 -0.04 -6.86 -12.22
N ARG A 153 1.20 -7.18 -11.88
CA ARG A 153 2.16 -7.96 -12.67
C ARG A 153 2.42 -9.29 -11.99
N VAL A 154 2.52 -10.36 -12.76
CA VAL A 154 3.06 -11.63 -12.31
C VAL A 154 4.29 -11.98 -13.12
N THR A 155 5.38 -12.30 -12.43
CA THR A 155 6.65 -12.68 -13.07
C THR A 155 7.15 -13.98 -12.47
N VAL A 156 7.57 -14.93 -13.32
CA VAL A 156 8.27 -16.15 -12.92
C VAL A 156 9.68 -16.09 -13.49
N VAL A 157 10.66 -16.25 -12.63
CA VAL A 157 12.09 -16.33 -12.99
C VAL A 157 12.61 -17.69 -12.55
N ASN A 158 13.29 -18.38 -13.43
CA ASN A 158 13.98 -19.62 -13.13
C ASN A 158 15.39 -19.61 -13.74
N ASN A 159 16.38 -19.92 -12.93
CA ASN A 159 17.80 -19.87 -13.30
C ASN A 159 18.21 -18.52 -13.94
N GLY A 160 17.71 -17.42 -13.39
CA GLY A 160 17.99 -16.07 -13.89
C GLY A 160 17.25 -15.67 -15.17
N SER A 161 16.51 -16.59 -15.79
CA SER A 161 15.73 -16.31 -17.00
C SER A 161 14.25 -16.08 -16.64
N VAL A 162 13.65 -15.07 -17.26
CA VAL A 162 12.20 -14.84 -17.14
C VAL A 162 11.47 -15.90 -17.95
N LYS A 163 10.60 -16.67 -17.28
CA LYS A 163 9.82 -17.76 -17.87
C LYS A 163 8.37 -17.37 -18.09
N PHE A 164 7.87 -16.41 -17.33
CA PHE A 164 6.54 -15.85 -17.49
C PHE A 164 6.57 -14.41 -17.00
N ASP A 165 5.94 -13.51 -17.74
CA ASP A 165 5.81 -12.11 -17.36
C ASP A 165 4.57 -11.52 -18.01
N ASP A 166 3.56 -11.22 -17.19
CA ASP A 166 2.32 -10.67 -17.69
C ASP A 166 1.71 -9.66 -16.73
N TYR A 167 0.80 -8.84 -17.24
CA TYR A 167 0.13 -7.78 -16.52
C TYR A 167 -1.38 -7.92 -16.66
N HIS A 168 -2.09 -7.58 -15.59
CA HIS A 168 -3.53 -7.45 -15.65
C HIS A 168 -3.98 -6.11 -15.09
N GLN A 169 -4.87 -5.43 -15.84
CA GLN A 169 -5.51 -4.18 -15.41
C GLN A 169 -6.77 -4.51 -14.61
N LEU A 170 -6.79 -4.12 -13.35
CA LEU A 170 -7.92 -4.29 -12.44
C LEU A 170 -8.90 -3.11 -12.56
N ASN A 171 -10.15 -3.32 -12.21
CA ASN A 171 -11.11 -2.23 -12.05
C ASN A 171 -10.74 -1.31 -10.88
N SER A 172 -10.28 -1.90 -9.77
CA SER A 172 -9.73 -1.18 -8.62
C SER A 172 -8.76 -2.07 -7.86
N ALA A 173 -7.56 -1.61 -7.61
CA ALA A 173 -6.61 -2.34 -6.75
C ALA A 173 -6.95 -2.22 -5.26
N LEU A 174 -7.87 -1.33 -4.86
CA LEU A 174 -8.25 -1.07 -3.46
C LEU A 174 -9.26 -2.07 -2.91
N ILE A 175 -9.82 -2.93 -3.75
CA ILE A 175 -10.71 -4.03 -3.34
C ILE A 175 -9.97 -5.35 -3.43
N PHE A 176 -10.42 -6.34 -2.64
CA PHE A 176 -9.83 -7.67 -2.69
C PHE A 176 -10.12 -8.36 -4.02
N HIS A 177 -9.07 -8.88 -4.63
CA HIS A 177 -9.09 -9.74 -5.79
C HIS A 177 -8.39 -11.06 -5.49
N LYS A 178 -8.81 -12.12 -6.18
CA LYS A 178 -8.22 -13.46 -6.12
C LYS A 178 -7.25 -13.62 -7.26
N PHE A 179 -5.98 -13.84 -6.93
CA PHE A 179 -4.92 -14.05 -7.90
C PHE A 179 -4.38 -15.46 -7.78
N ALA A 180 -4.13 -16.11 -8.90
CA ALA A 180 -3.42 -17.37 -8.89
C ALA A 180 -2.50 -17.47 -10.09
N ILE A 181 -1.34 -18.12 -9.90
CA ILE A 181 -0.52 -18.63 -10.98
C ILE A 181 -0.38 -20.14 -10.82
N SER A 182 -0.72 -20.88 -11.86
CA SER A 182 -0.37 -22.30 -11.95
C SER A 182 0.85 -22.49 -12.84
N TYR A 183 1.70 -23.43 -12.47
CA TYR A 183 2.87 -23.83 -13.23
C TYR A 183 2.91 -25.35 -13.37
N GLN A 184 3.24 -25.82 -14.54
CA GLN A 184 3.45 -27.23 -14.86
C GLN A 184 4.40 -27.33 -16.04
N SER A 185 5.59 -27.91 -15.84
CA SER A 185 6.54 -28.21 -16.89
C SER A 185 6.64 -27.11 -17.97
N GLN A 186 7.00 -25.89 -17.54
CA GLN A 186 7.15 -24.71 -18.38
C GLN A 186 5.85 -24.14 -18.99
N LYS A 187 4.69 -24.56 -18.48
CA LYS A 187 3.39 -23.99 -18.84
C LYS A 187 2.87 -23.17 -17.67
N PHE A 188 2.50 -21.93 -17.95
CA PHE A 188 1.99 -21.00 -16.94
C PHE A 188 0.60 -20.55 -17.30
N LYS A 189 -0.26 -20.39 -16.27
CA LYS A 189 -1.57 -19.74 -16.41
C LYS A 189 -1.74 -18.77 -15.26
N PHE A 190 -2.03 -17.54 -15.60
CA PHE A 190 -2.36 -16.51 -14.64
C PHE A 190 -3.87 -16.29 -14.59
N PHE A 191 -4.41 -16.27 -13.36
CA PHE A 191 -5.82 -16.13 -13.08
C PHE A 191 -6.08 -14.89 -12.25
N VAL A 192 -7.16 -14.19 -12.56
CA VAL A 192 -7.73 -13.12 -11.77
C VAL A 192 -9.22 -13.39 -11.58
N ASP A 193 -9.69 -13.43 -10.33
CA ASP A 193 -11.08 -13.67 -9.93
C ASP A 193 -11.69 -14.92 -10.61
N GLY A 194 -10.90 -15.99 -10.70
CA GLY A 194 -11.30 -17.27 -11.29
C GLY A 194 -11.21 -17.34 -12.81
N THR A 195 -10.87 -16.24 -13.48
CA THR A 195 -10.75 -16.19 -14.96
C THR A 195 -9.27 -16.26 -15.35
N VAL A 196 -8.95 -17.07 -16.36
CA VAL A 196 -7.59 -17.08 -16.97
C VAL A 196 -7.41 -15.78 -17.74
N VAL A 197 -6.43 -14.98 -17.37
CA VAL A 197 -6.13 -13.69 -18.01
C VAL A 197 -4.87 -13.73 -18.87
N ALA A 198 -3.98 -14.69 -18.59
CA ALA A 198 -2.80 -14.93 -19.42
C ALA A 198 -2.37 -16.41 -19.38
N THR A 199 -1.79 -16.88 -20.46
CA THR A 199 -1.27 -18.25 -20.60
C THR A 199 0.03 -18.20 -21.41
N ASP A 200 1.06 -18.85 -20.89
CA ASP A 200 2.24 -19.22 -21.67
C ASP A 200 2.34 -20.75 -21.71
N ALA A 201 2.36 -21.28 -22.92
CA ALA A 201 2.48 -22.71 -23.19
C ALA A 201 3.86 -23.10 -23.71
N THR A 202 4.76 -22.14 -23.95
CA THR A 202 6.05 -22.35 -24.57
C THR A 202 7.19 -22.42 -23.57
N GLY A 203 7.04 -21.77 -22.40
CA GLY A 203 8.00 -21.82 -21.30
C GLY A 203 9.43 -21.38 -21.67
N ASN A 204 9.54 -20.41 -22.54
CA ASN A 204 10.86 -19.89 -22.97
C ASN A 204 11.61 -19.16 -21.89
#